data_4e4925fc2638e98fbf7a42cd17920f40
#
_entry.id   4e4925fc2638e98fbf7a42cd17920f40
#
_cell.length_a   1.000
_cell.length_b   1.000
_cell.length_c   1.000
_cell.angle_alpha   90.00
_cell.angle_beta   90.00
_cell.angle_gamma   90.00
#
_symmetry.space_group_name_H-M   'P 1'
#
loop_
_entity.id
_entity.type
_entity.pdbx_description
1 polymer ?
#
loop_
_entity_poly.entity_id
_entity_poly.type
_entity_poly.pdbx_seq_one_letter_code
_entity_poly.pdbx_strand_id
1 'polypeptide(L)'
;MIGRLAGNRVIADSHVMDSAAAPSSETPSDPRLGPLLQAIADRRDDLIALTQDLIRIPTLNPPGENYRLICEYLDARLRKSGFDTEFIRAHGTPGDCEAYPRWNIVARREGAHPGPCVHFNSHTDVVEVGSGWTEDPFGGALKDGKIYGRGACDMKGGLAASIIAAEAFVATFPDHAGAVEISGTADEESGGYGGVAYLAAKGYFSPDRVQHVIIPEPLQKDRICLGHRGGWWAEIETFGEIAHGSMPFLGDCAVRHMGAVIDAFETTLYPAMAARHTDMPVVPEGARSSTMNINSIHGGQSERPLESTALPSHCVPDSCRIVIDRRFLIEESLDGVRNEVTDLLDGLKANRPKFDYALRELNHVLPSMTDREAPVVQTVARQIAAVMGRAPEYVASPGSYDQKHIDRIGRLKNCIAYGPGLLELAHKPDEYVGVDDMMDSVAVMARSLAELLLPAPETDT
;
A
#
# COMPACT_ATOMS: atom_id res chain seq x y z
N MET A 1 60.08 20.85 4.31
CA MET A 1 60.84 19.66 4.67
C MET A 1 59.81 18.53 4.69
N ILE A 2 59.59 17.84 3.63
CA ILE A 2 60.18 16.59 3.12
C ILE A 2 60.20 15.51 4.23
N GLY A 3 59.38 14.50 4.04
CA GLY A 3 59.38 13.21 4.73
C GLY A 3 58.43 12.22 4.06
N ARG A 4 58.90 11.56 2.99
CA ARG A 4 58.30 10.32 2.42
C ARG A 4 58.66 9.13 3.31
N LEU A 5 57.79 8.11 3.34
CA LEU A 5 58.05 6.66 3.39
C LEU A 5 56.73 5.99 3.73
N ALA A 6 56.25 4.90 3.26
CA ALA A 6 56.68 3.85 2.37
C ALA A 6 55.46 2.89 2.30
N GLY A 7 55.22 2.29 1.16
CA GLY A 7 54.06 1.49 0.88
C GLY A 7 54.05 0.14 1.64
N ASN A 8 52.84 -0.35 1.85
CA ASN A 8 52.56 -1.77 2.09
C ASN A 8 51.55 -2.25 1.04
N ARG A 9 52.04 -3.16 0.21
CA ARG A 9 51.23 -3.98 -0.70
C ARG A 9 50.44 -4.94 0.15
N VAL A 10 49.11 -4.88 0.03
CA VAL A 10 48.21 -5.97 0.45
C VAL A 10 47.89 -6.77 -0.81
N ILE A 11 48.19 -8.04 -0.72
CA ILE A 11 47.96 -9.07 -1.74
C ILE A 11 46.46 -9.27 -1.83
N ALA A 12 45.91 -9.12 -3.04
CA ALA A 12 44.52 -9.44 -3.34
C ALA A 12 44.41 -10.96 -3.51
N ASP A 13 43.77 -11.66 -2.57
CA ASP A 13 43.25 -12.98 -2.76
C ASP A 13 41.97 -12.91 -3.59
N SER A 14 42.08 -13.34 -4.84
CA SER A 14 40.98 -13.54 -5.76
C SER A 14 40.24 -14.84 -5.39
N HIS A 15 39.18 -14.72 -4.60
CA HIS A 15 38.15 -15.77 -4.57
C HIS A 15 37.31 -15.67 -5.84
N VAL A 16 37.56 -16.56 -6.76
CA VAL A 16 36.69 -16.90 -7.89
C VAL A 16 35.40 -17.44 -7.30
N MET A 17 34.35 -16.66 -7.31
CA MET A 17 32.99 -17.15 -7.09
C MET A 17 32.57 -17.92 -8.33
N ASP A 18 32.39 -19.21 -8.16
CA ASP A 18 31.81 -20.10 -9.14
C ASP A 18 30.44 -19.56 -9.58
N SER A 19 30.36 -19.13 -10.82
CA SER A 19 29.09 -18.78 -11.45
C SER A 19 28.33 -20.08 -11.69
N ALA A 20 27.42 -20.42 -10.79
CA ALA A 20 26.42 -21.42 -11.07
C ALA A 20 25.61 -20.95 -12.28
N ALA A 21 25.81 -21.63 -13.40
CA ALA A 21 25.04 -21.44 -14.61
C ALA A 21 23.55 -21.61 -14.30
N ALA A 22 22.75 -20.57 -14.61
CA ALA A 22 21.30 -20.66 -14.55
C ALA A 22 20.86 -21.85 -15.44
N PRO A 23 19.92 -22.68 -14.98
CA PRO A 23 19.38 -23.74 -15.81
C PRO A 23 18.60 -23.10 -16.96
N SER A 24 19.12 -23.21 -18.18
CA SER A 24 18.40 -22.96 -19.41
C SER A 24 17.42 -24.12 -19.64
N SER A 25 16.28 -24.10 -18.96
CA SER A 25 15.11 -24.86 -19.36
C SER A 25 14.15 -23.89 -20.02
N GLU A 26 14.20 -23.82 -21.35
CA GLU A 26 13.07 -23.35 -22.13
C GLU A 26 11.90 -24.28 -21.78
N THR A 27 11.06 -23.86 -20.83
CA THR A 27 9.75 -24.50 -20.65
C THR A 27 9.00 -24.27 -21.95
N PRO A 28 8.51 -25.30 -22.65
CA PRO A 28 7.75 -25.13 -23.88
C PRO A 28 6.64 -24.12 -23.60
N SER A 29 6.58 -23.05 -24.40
CA SER A 29 5.52 -22.05 -24.25
C SER A 29 4.18 -22.74 -24.52
N ASP A 30 3.28 -22.69 -23.54
CA ASP A 30 1.92 -23.23 -23.71
C ASP A 30 1.29 -22.66 -24.98
N PRO A 31 1.00 -23.48 -26.01
CA PRO A 31 0.51 -22.99 -27.29
C PRO A 31 -0.83 -22.25 -27.18
N ARG A 32 -1.58 -22.46 -26.09
CA ARG A 32 -2.85 -21.78 -25.84
C ARG A 32 -2.64 -20.27 -25.53
N LEU A 33 -1.44 -19.86 -25.12
CA LEU A 33 -1.15 -18.46 -24.76
C LEU A 33 -1.03 -17.53 -25.96
N GLY A 34 -0.74 -18.05 -27.19
CA GLY A 34 -0.64 -17.23 -28.37
C GLY A 34 -1.86 -16.35 -28.63
N PRO A 35 -3.08 -16.92 -28.74
CA PRO A 35 -4.31 -16.13 -28.86
C PRO A 35 -4.55 -15.13 -27.74
N LEU A 36 -4.23 -15.48 -26.47
CA LEU A 36 -4.37 -14.57 -25.33
C LEU A 36 -3.44 -13.35 -25.44
N LEU A 37 -2.17 -13.59 -25.79
CA LEU A 37 -1.18 -12.51 -25.93
C LEU A 37 -1.54 -11.58 -27.10
N GLN A 38 -2.08 -12.12 -28.20
CA GLN A 38 -2.59 -11.30 -29.31
C GLN A 38 -3.79 -10.46 -28.86
N ALA A 39 -4.75 -11.06 -28.15
CA ALA A 39 -5.91 -10.35 -27.62
C ALA A 39 -5.53 -9.22 -26.66
N ILE A 40 -4.44 -9.39 -25.89
CA ILE A 40 -3.88 -8.34 -25.04
C ILE A 40 -3.25 -7.23 -25.88
N ALA A 41 -2.42 -7.59 -26.87
CA ALA A 41 -1.75 -6.61 -27.72
C ALA A 41 -2.74 -5.69 -28.44
N ASP A 42 -3.87 -6.24 -28.90
CA ASP A 42 -4.94 -5.51 -29.59
C ASP A 42 -5.71 -4.54 -28.67
N ARG A 43 -5.51 -4.62 -27.34
CA ARG A 43 -6.22 -3.80 -26.33
C ARG A 43 -5.39 -2.64 -25.77
N ARG A 44 -4.26 -2.31 -26.37
CA ARG A 44 -3.40 -1.22 -25.89
C ARG A 44 -4.15 0.13 -25.80
N ASP A 45 -4.88 0.49 -26.83
CA ASP A 45 -5.63 1.74 -26.88
C ASP A 45 -6.83 1.72 -25.91
N ASP A 46 -7.46 0.56 -25.73
CA ASP A 46 -8.53 0.34 -24.75
C ASP A 46 -8.00 0.49 -23.30
N LEU A 47 -6.80 -0.03 -22.99
CA LEU A 47 -6.14 0.15 -21.70
C LEU A 47 -5.87 1.64 -21.41
N ILE A 48 -5.36 2.38 -22.39
CA ILE A 48 -5.12 3.82 -22.28
C ILE A 48 -6.43 4.55 -22.00
N ALA A 49 -7.46 4.29 -22.81
CA ALA A 49 -8.76 4.94 -22.66
C ALA A 49 -9.40 4.65 -21.29
N LEU A 50 -9.38 3.37 -20.87
CA LEU A 50 -9.90 2.96 -19.56
C LEU A 50 -9.17 3.68 -18.42
N THR A 51 -7.84 3.74 -18.46
CA THR A 51 -7.05 4.43 -17.43
C THR A 51 -7.39 5.91 -17.37
N GLN A 52 -7.49 6.57 -18.54
CA GLN A 52 -7.86 7.99 -18.63
C GLN A 52 -9.27 8.24 -18.07
N ASP A 53 -10.23 7.39 -18.37
CA ASP A 53 -11.60 7.53 -17.89
C ASP A 53 -11.69 7.35 -16.37
N LEU A 54 -10.96 6.38 -15.81
CA LEU A 54 -10.86 6.18 -14.36
C LEU A 54 -10.24 7.41 -13.66
N ILE A 55 -9.18 8.00 -14.24
CA ILE A 55 -8.53 9.21 -13.70
C ILE A 55 -9.52 10.40 -13.71
N ARG A 56 -10.31 10.55 -14.77
CA ARG A 56 -11.28 11.64 -14.92
C ARG A 56 -12.45 11.57 -13.93
N ILE A 57 -12.60 10.48 -13.20
CA ILE A 57 -13.54 10.38 -12.08
C ILE A 57 -12.77 10.67 -10.78
N PRO A 58 -12.85 11.90 -10.22
CA PRO A 58 -12.09 12.29 -9.04
C PRO A 58 -12.69 11.68 -7.77
N THR A 59 -12.16 10.60 -7.32
CA THR A 59 -12.57 9.86 -6.12
C THR A 59 -11.73 10.24 -4.91
N LEU A 60 -11.74 11.53 -4.56
CA LEU A 60 -10.94 12.07 -3.46
C LEU A 60 -11.34 11.50 -2.11
N ASN A 61 -10.38 11.03 -1.34
CA ASN A 61 -10.57 10.53 0.01
C ASN A 61 -9.44 11.00 0.95
N PRO A 62 -9.73 11.75 2.04
CA PRO A 62 -11.04 12.28 2.43
C PRO A 62 -11.62 13.28 1.42
N PRO A 63 -12.97 13.50 1.34
CA PRO A 63 -14.03 12.95 2.20
C PRO A 63 -14.64 11.63 1.70
N GLY A 64 -14.29 11.13 0.50
CA GLY A 64 -14.87 9.95 -0.14
C GLY A 64 -15.85 10.34 -1.27
N GLU A 65 -15.36 11.17 -2.19
CA GLU A 65 -16.15 11.68 -3.32
C GLU A 65 -16.31 10.62 -4.42
N ASN A 66 -17.42 10.67 -5.14
CA ASN A 66 -17.67 9.96 -6.40
C ASN A 66 -17.54 8.42 -6.37
N TYR A 67 -17.54 7.77 -5.22
CA TYR A 67 -17.47 6.30 -5.15
C TYR A 67 -18.62 5.62 -5.91
N ARG A 68 -19.84 6.18 -5.84
CA ARG A 68 -20.97 5.66 -6.60
C ARG A 68 -20.73 5.76 -8.10
N LEU A 69 -20.23 6.89 -8.57
CA LEU A 69 -19.99 7.17 -9.99
C LEU A 69 -18.95 6.21 -10.59
N ILE A 70 -17.83 5.98 -9.88
CA ILE A 70 -16.81 5.06 -10.38
C ILE A 70 -17.32 3.61 -10.38
N CYS A 71 -18.12 3.20 -9.38
CA CYS A 71 -18.77 1.89 -9.38
C CYS A 71 -19.73 1.73 -10.56
N GLU A 72 -20.53 2.77 -10.91
CA GLU A 72 -21.42 2.75 -12.07
C GLU A 72 -20.64 2.65 -13.39
N TYR A 73 -19.51 3.32 -13.50
CA TYR A 73 -18.63 3.20 -14.66
C TYR A 73 -18.08 1.76 -14.80
N LEU A 74 -17.57 1.19 -13.71
CA LEU A 74 -17.05 -0.18 -13.68
C LEU A 74 -18.15 -1.22 -13.97
N ASP A 75 -19.36 -1.04 -13.42
CA ASP A 75 -20.53 -1.89 -13.70
C ASP A 75 -20.84 -1.95 -15.18
N ALA A 76 -20.97 -0.76 -15.78
CA ALA A 76 -21.31 -0.65 -17.21
C ALA A 76 -20.26 -1.32 -18.11
N ARG A 77 -18.98 -1.28 -17.74
CA ARG A 77 -17.88 -1.94 -18.46
C ARG A 77 -17.88 -3.45 -18.25
N LEU A 78 -17.85 -3.89 -16.98
CA LEU A 78 -17.66 -5.30 -16.65
C LEU A 78 -18.84 -6.17 -17.08
N ARG A 79 -20.09 -5.64 -17.03
CA ARG A 79 -21.25 -6.33 -17.57
C ARG A 79 -21.15 -6.59 -19.09
N LYS A 80 -20.56 -5.68 -19.87
CA LYS A 80 -20.34 -5.90 -21.31
C LYS A 80 -19.39 -7.07 -21.56
N SER A 81 -18.47 -7.32 -20.64
CA SER A 81 -17.52 -8.44 -20.70
C SER A 81 -18.06 -9.72 -20.04
N GLY A 82 -19.36 -9.72 -19.65
CA GLY A 82 -20.08 -10.89 -19.13
C GLY A 82 -19.83 -11.18 -17.65
N PHE A 83 -19.37 -10.19 -16.87
CA PHE A 83 -19.30 -10.32 -15.42
C PHE A 83 -20.66 -9.99 -14.79
N ASP A 84 -21.03 -10.76 -13.76
CA ASP A 84 -22.08 -10.40 -12.85
C ASP A 84 -21.53 -9.42 -11.81
N THR A 85 -22.23 -8.31 -11.59
CA THR A 85 -21.76 -7.23 -10.72
C THR A 85 -22.70 -6.99 -9.55
N GLU A 86 -22.13 -6.64 -8.41
CA GLU A 86 -22.84 -6.31 -7.18
C GLU A 86 -22.32 -4.99 -6.61
N PHE A 87 -23.24 -4.07 -6.25
CA PHE A 87 -22.92 -2.84 -5.54
C PHE A 87 -23.10 -3.05 -4.04
N ILE A 88 -22.07 -2.68 -3.27
CA ILE A 88 -22.04 -2.91 -1.83
C ILE A 88 -21.77 -1.58 -1.12
N ARG A 89 -22.76 -1.04 -0.43
CA ARG A 89 -22.56 0.10 0.46
C ARG A 89 -22.09 -0.36 1.83
N ALA A 90 -20.97 0.16 2.28
CA ALA A 90 -20.40 -0.13 3.60
C ALA A 90 -21.02 0.81 4.66
N HIS A 91 -22.24 0.50 5.06
CA HIS A 91 -22.97 1.29 6.04
C HIS A 91 -22.30 1.29 7.43
N GLY A 92 -22.23 2.49 8.02
CA GLY A 92 -21.78 2.68 9.41
C GLY A 92 -20.28 2.52 9.62
N THR A 93 -19.50 2.45 8.54
CA THR A 93 -18.04 2.47 8.61
C THR A 93 -17.52 3.91 8.80
N PRO A 94 -16.28 4.11 9.28
CA PRO A 94 -15.70 5.43 9.42
C PRO A 94 -15.83 6.23 8.12
N GLY A 95 -16.32 7.46 8.22
CA GLY A 95 -16.53 8.35 7.09
C GLY A 95 -17.79 8.10 6.25
N ASP A 96 -18.51 6.96 6.42
CA ASP A 96 -19.78 6.74 5.72
C ASP A 96 -20.85 7.72 6.22
N CYS A 97 -21.43 8.45 5.30
CA CYS A 97 -22.60 9.32 5.55
C CYS A 97 -23.38 9.49 4.24
N GLU A 98 -24.54 10.16 4.32
CA GLU A 98 -25.37 10.37 3.12
C GLU A 98 -24.68 11.27 2.07
N ALA A 99 -23.82 12.20 2.49
CA ALA A 99 -23.07 13.05 1.58
C ALA A 99 -21.91 12.31 0.90
N TYR A 100 -21.30 11.36 1.62
CA TYR A 100 -20.12 10.60 1.17
C TYR A 100 -20.31 9.10 1.45
N PRO A 101 -21.25 8.43 0.75
CA PRO A 101 -21.53 7.01 0.98
C PRO A 101 -20.40 6.14 0.44
N ARG A 102 -19.96 5.15 1.25
CA ARG A 102 -18.88 4.20 0.90
C ARG A 102 -19.41 3.09 0.00
N TRP A 103 -19.27 3.28 -1.31
CA TRP A 103 -19.68 2.28 -2.29
C TRP A 103 -18.49 1.47 -2.78
N ASN A 104 -18.71 0.18 -2.87
CA ASN A 104 -17.81 -0.81 -3.47
C ASN A 104 -18.55 -1.52 -4.60
N ILE A 105 -17.79 -2.08 -5.54
CA ILE A 105 -18.30 -2.98 -6.56
C ILE A 105 -17.50 -4.28 -6.53
N VAL A 106 -18.18 -5.41 -6.65
CA VAL A 106 -17.59 -6.73 -6.89
C VAL A 106 -18.19 -7.27 -8.17
N ALA A 107 -17.33 -7.68 -9.08
CA ALA A 107 -17.69 -8.27 -10.37
C ALA A 107 -17.12 -9.67 -10.45
N ARG A 108 -17.94 -10.66 -10.80
CA ARG A 108 -17.56 -12.08 -10.84
C ARG A 108 -17.96 -12.71 -12.16
N ARG A 109 -17.06 -13.49 -12.74
CA ARG A 109 -17.28 -14.32 -13.92
C ARG A 109 -16.98 -15.76 -13.55
N GLU A 110 -18.00 -16.61 -13.55
CA GLU A 110 -17.84 -18.06 -13.39
C GLU A 110 -17.39 -18.70 -14.71
N GLY A 111 -16.47 -19.66 -14.59
CA GLY A 111 -16.11 -20.55 -15.69
C GLY A 111 -17.10 -21.71 -15.84
N ALA A 112 -16.90 -22.54 -16.86
CA ALA A 112 -17.76 -23.68 -17.15
C ALA A 112 -17.54 -24.89 -16.22
N HIS A 113 -16.41 -24.92 -15.51
CA HIS A 113 -16.01 -26.04 -14.67
C HIS A 113 -15.66 -25.60 -13.24
N PRO A 114 -15.86 -26.45 -12.22
CA PRO A 114 -15.40 -26.17 -10.86
C PRO A 114 -13.87 -25.91 -10.82
N GLY A 115 -13.45 -24.94 -10.02
CA GLY A 115 -12.04 -24.60 -9.86
C GLY A 115 -11.83 -23.48 -8.83
N PRO A 116 -10.60 -22.98 -8.69
CA PRO A 116 -10.30 -21.90 -7.79
C PRO A 116 -10.84 -20.55 -8.28
N CYS A 117 -10.95 -19.59 -7.39
CA CYS A 117 -11.24 -18.20 -7.73
C CYS A 117 -9.94 -17.37 -7.61
N VAL A 118 -9.67 -16.58 -8.66
CA VAL A 118 -8.63 -15.54 -8.65
C VAL A 118 -9.31 -14.18 -8.56
N HIS A 119 -8.96 -13.41 -7.54
CA HIS A 119 -9.54 -12.10 -7.26
C HIS A 119 -8.49 -10.99 -7.46
N PHE A 120 -8.80 -10.01 -8.30
CA PHE A 120 -8.08 -8.74 -8.41
C PHE A 120 -8.77 -7.72 -7.51
N ASN A 121 -8.10 -7.29 -6.43
CA ASN A 121 -8.63 -6.26 -5.54
C ASN A 121 -7.93 -4.94 -5.82
N SER A 122 -8.70 -3.89 -6.12
CA SER A 122 -8.14 -2.56 -6.36
C SER A 122 -8.96 -1.50 -5.61
N HIS A 123 -8.27 -0.57 -4.96
CA HIS A 123 -8.95 0.61 -4.45
C HIS A 123 -9.25 1.61 -5.58
N THR A 124 -10.28 2.38 -5.39
CA THR A 124 -10.73 3.39 -6.36
C THR A 124 -10.50 4.81 -5.90
N ASP A 125 -10.27 4.99 -4.61
CA ASP A 125 -9.99 6.29 -4.02
C ASP A 125 -8.58 6.79 -4.31
N VAL A 126 -8.42 8.09 -4.15
CA VAL A 126 -7.16 8.80 -4.34
C VAL A 126 -7.03 9.90 -3.29
N VAL A 127 -5.80 10.19 -2.85
CA VAL A 127 -5.51 11.29 -1.94
C VAL A 127 -5.69 12.65 -2.60
N GLU A 128 -5.68 13.72 -1.79
CA GLU A 128 -5.69 15.10 -2.27
C GLU A 128 -4.58 15.37 -3.29
N VAL A 129 -4.86 16.25 -4.23
CA VAL A 129 -3.92 16.55 -5.32
C VAL A 129 -2.68 17.34 -4.86
N GLY A 130 -2.83 18.18 -3.83
CA GLY A 130 -1.76 19.06 -3.40
C GLY A 130 -1.44 20.17 -4.42
N SER A 131 -0.24 20.73 -4.34
CA SER A 131 0.24 21.80 -5.23
C SER A 131 1.44 21.31 -6.06
N GLY A 132 1.78 22.06 -7.12
CA GLY A 132 2.98 21.81 -7.94
C GLY A 132 2.73 20.95 -9.18
N TRP A 133 1.48 20.67 -9.54
CA TRP A 133 1.14 19.97 -10.78
C TRP A 133 1.42 20.84 -12.01
N THR A 134 1.99 20.25 -13.05
CA THR A 134 2.16 20.85 -14.39
C THR A 134 1.09 20.35 -15.37
N GLU A 135 0.54 19.15 -15.12
CA GLU A 135 -0.60 18.58 -15.86
C GLU A 135 -1.89 18.73 -15.03
N ASP A 136 -3.05 18.64 -15.70
CA ASP A 136 -4.34 18.55 -14.99
C ASP A 136 -4.40 17.22 -14.22
N PRO A 137 -4.49 17.25 -12.87
CA PRO A 137 -4.48 16.03 -12.06
C PRO A 137 -5.60 15.04 -12.37
N PHE A 138 -6.68 15.48 -13.01
CA PHE A 138 -7.80 14.63 -13.45
C PHE A 138 -8.01 14.62 -14.97
N GLY A 139 -7.05 15.15 -15.73
CA GLY A 139 -7.11 15.20 -17.21
C GLY A 139 -6.78 13.86 -17.87
N GLY A 140 -5.94 13.03 -17.26
CA GLY A 140 -5.45 11.78 -17.86
C GLY A 140 -4.58 12.03 -19.10
N ALA A 141 -3.68 13.03 -19.06
CA ALA A 141 -2.85 13.40 -20.20
C ALA A 141 -1.91 12.25 -20.61
N LEU A 142 -1.94 11.86 -21.90
CA LEU A 142 -0.98 10.91 -22.47
C LEU A 142 0.19 11.65 -23.10
N LYS A 143 1.39 11.50 -22.55
CA LYS A 143 2.63 12.13 -23.04
C LYS A 143 3.79 11.15 -22.91
N ASP A 144 4.59 11.00 -23.95
CA ASP A 144 5.80 10.17 -23.97
C ASP A 144 5.58 8.73 -23.44
N GLY A 145 4.44 8.11 -23.80
CA GLY A 145 4.07 6.77 -23.35
C GLY A 145 3.67 6.67 -21.87
N LYS A 146 3.36 7.79 -21.24
CA LYS A 146 2.93 7.89 -19.84
C LYS A 146 1.56 8.55 -19.73
N ILE A 147 0.72 8.05 -18.83
CA ILE A 147 -0.58 8.65 -18.51
C ILE A 147 -0.42 9.38 -17.18
N TYR A 148 -0.61 10.69 -17.20
CA TYR A 148 -0.48 11.57 -16.03
C TYR A 148 -1.83 11.80 -15.38
N GLY A 149 -1.84 11.79 -14.04
CA GLY A 149 -3.00 12.14 -13.24
C GLY A 149 -2.93 11.56 -11.84
N ARG A 150 -3.67 12.14 -10.90
CA ARG A 150 -3.83 11.61 -9.54
C ARG A 150 -4.52 10.25 -9.60
N GLY A 151 -3.90 9.23 -9.00
CA GLY A 151 -4.35 7.86 -9.06
C GLY A 151 -3.88 7.10 -10.32
N ALA A 152 -3.14 7.74 -11.24
CA ALA A 152 -2.58 7.05 -12.41
C ALA A 152 -1.66 5.91 -11.98
N CYS A 153 -0.82 6.17 -10.99
CA CYS A 153 0.09 5.21 -10.38
C CYS A 153 -0.62 4.43 -9.27
N ASP A 154 -1.24 5.12 -8.33
CA ASP A 154 -1.83 4.59 -7.09
C ASP A 154 -3.35 4.79 -7.07
N MET A 155 -4.19 3.77 -7.49
CA MET A 155 -3.77 2.55 -8.23
C MET A 155 -4.68 2.30 -9.46
N LYS A 156 -5.28 3.36 -10.02
CA LYS A 156 -6.23 3.24 -11.18
C LYS A 156 -5.59 2.65 -12.42
N GLY A 157 -4.27 2.86 -12.63
CA GLY A 157 -3.51 2.17 -13.68
C GLY A 157 -3.43 0.66 -13.46
N GLY A 158 -3.22 0.23 -12.22
CA GLY A 158 -3.26 -1.17 -11.81
C GLY A 158 -4.66 -1.78 -11.95
N LEU A 159 -5.69 -1.05 -11.53
CA LEU A 159 -7.09 -1.44 -11.74
C LEU A 159 -7.41 -1.62 -13.22
N ALA A 160 -7.03 -0.67 -14.08
CA ALA A 160 -7.23 -0.78 -15.52
C ALA A 160 -6.51 -2.00 -16.11
N ALA A 161 -5.26 -2.23 -15.71
CA ALA A 161 -4.48 -3.37 -16.17
C ALA A 161 -5.12 -4.71 -15.76
N SER A 162 -5.61 -4.83 -14.53
CA SER A 162 -6.29 -6.05 -14.04
C SER A 162 -7.61 -6.32 -14.77
N ILE A 163 -8.37 -5.28 -15.09
CA ILE A 163 -9.61 -5.39 -15.88
C ILE A 163 -9.30 -5.88 -17.29
N ILE A 164 -8.34 -5.28 -17.99
CA ILE A 164 -7.95 -5.70 -19.34
C ILE A 164 -7.44 -7.14 -19.33
N ALA A 165 -6.65 -7.54 -18.33
CA ALA A 165 -6.16 -8.91 -18.19
C ALA A 165 -7.31 -9.91 -18.03
N ALA A 166 -8.26 -9.61 -17.15
CA ALA A 166 -9.43 -10.44 -16.89
C ALA A 166 -10.34 -10.54 -18.13
N GLU A 167 -10.66 -9.41 -18.78
CA GLU A 167 -11.49 -9.38 -19.98
C GLU A 167 -10.87 -10.15 -21.16
N ALA A 168 -9.55 -9.99 -21.38
CA ALA A 168 -8.83 -10.73 -22.40
C ALA A 168 -8.85 -12.24 -22.12
N PHE A 169 -8.63 -12.63 -20.84
CA PHE A 169 -8.65 -14.02 -20.42
C PHE A 169 -10.02 -14.66 -20.62
N VAL A 170 -11.09 -14.09 -20.09
CA VAL A 170 -12.44 -14.70 -20.18
C VAL A 170 -12.99 -14.70 -21.60
N ALA A 171 -12.58 -13.75 -22.45
CA ALA A 171 -12.93 -13.75 -23.87
C ALA A 171 -12.19 -14.84 -24.67
N THR A 172 -10.94 -15.12 -24.30
CA THR A 172 -10.12 -16.15 -24.97
C THR A 172 -10.49 -17.55 -24.50
N PHE A 173 -10.80 -17.70 -23.21
CA PHE A 173 -11.10 -18.98 -22.55
C PHE A 173 -12.46 -18.96 -21.85
N PRO A 174 -13.57 -18.91 -22.59
CA PRO A 174 -14.91 -18.84 -21.99
C PRO A 174 -15.26 -20.06 -21.11
N ASP A 175 -14.66 -21.21 -21.39
CA ASP A 175 -14.87 -22.48 -20.71
C ASP A 175 -13.82 -22.78 -19.63
N HIS A 176 -13.13 -21.76 -19.10
CA HIS A 176 -12.16 -21.91 -18.02
C HIS A 176 -12.76 -22.57 -16.78
N ALA A 177 -11.93 -23.10 -15.87
CA ALA A 177 -12.37 -23.59 -14.58
C ALA A 177 -12.39 -22.45 -13.54
N GLY A 178 -13.18 -22.64 -12.47
CA GLY A 178 -13.25 -21.69 -11.36
C GLY A 178 -13.84 -20.34 -11.72
N ALA A 179 -13.34 -19.27 -11.12
CA ALA A 179 -13.89 -17.93 -11.32
C ALA A 179 -12.80 -16.86 -11.41
N VAL A 180 -13.10 -15.77 -12.13
CA VAL A 180 -12.38 -14.52 -12.10
C VAL A 180 -13.24 -13.50 -11.37
N GLU A 181 -12.68 -12.85 -10.34
CA GLU A 181 -13.38 -11.82 -9.56
C GLU A 181 -12.54 -10.53 -9.56
N ILE A 182 -13.21 -9.38 -9.64
CA ILE A 182 -12.60 -8.04 -9.59
C ILE A 182 -13.39 -7.22 -8.58
N SER A 183 -12.71 -6.52 -7.68
CA SER A 183 -13.33 -5.51 -6.82
C SER A 183 -12.74 -4.12 -7.07
N GLY A 184 -13.64 -3.13 -7.05
CA GLY A 184 -13.32 -1.72 -6.91
C GLY A 184 -13.74 -1.27 -5.52
N THR A 185 -12.79 -0.97 -4.63
CA THR A 185 -13.03 -0.73 -3.21
C THR A 185 -12.81 0.72 -2.82
N ALA A 186 -13.46 1.13 -1.74
CA ALA A 186 -13.35 2.47 -1.15
C ALA A 186 -12.32 2.48 -0.01
N ASP A 187 -11.87 3.69 0.37
CA ASP A 187 -11.21 4.02 1.62
C ASP A 187 -9.84 3.37 1.88
N GLU A 188 -9.13 2.83 0.89
CA GLU A 188 -7.78 2.30 1.13
C GLU A 188 -6.88 3.38 1.72
N GLU A 189 -6.88 4.58 1.14
CA GLU A 189 -6.08 5.76 1.50
C GLU A 189 -6.37 6.31 2.92
N SER A 190 -7.51 5.88 3.49
CA SER A 190 -7.89 6.22 4.87
C SER A 190 -8.05 5.00 5.79
N GLY A 191 -7.46 3.85 5.40
CA GLY A 191 -7.34 2.64 6.20
C GLY A 191 -8.19 1.45 5.78
N GLY A 192 -9.01 1.55 4.71
CA GLY A 192 -9.73 0.44 4.08
C GLY A 192 -10.98 -0.05 4.82
N TYR A 193 -11.48 0.71 5.80
CA TYR A 193 -12.61 0.24 6.64
C TYR A 193 -13.94 0.19 5.88
N GLY A 194 -14.21 1.16 5.01
CA GLY A 194 -15.39 1.17 4.12
C GLY A 194 -15.22 0.35 2.86
N GLY A 195 -14.00 -0.17 2.61
CA GLY A 195 -13.63 -1.00 1.48
C GLY A 195 -13.40 -2.45 1.86
N VAL A 196 -12.14 -2.89 1.72
CA VAL A 196 -11.75 -4.29 1.88
C VAL A 196 -12.06 -4.85 3.27
N ALA A 197 -11.93 -4.07 4.35
CA ALA A 197 -12.31 -4.55 5.68
C ALA A 197 -13.78 -4.95 5.76
N TYR A 198 -14.67 -4.10 5.21
CA TYR A 198 -16.10 -4.39 5.17
C TYR A 198 -16.41 -5.61 4.30
N LEU A 199 -15.82 -5.70 3.10
CA LEU A 199 -16.01 -6.84 2.21
C LEU A 199 -15.47 -8.13 2.82
N ALA A 200 -14.30 -8.10 3.47
CA ALA A 200 -13.74 -9.25 4.16
C ALA A 200 -14.64 -9.75 5.31
N ALA A 201 -15.21 -8.82 6.10
CA ALA A 201 -16.17 -9.14 7.16
C ALA A 201 -17.49 -9.73 6.62
N LYS A 202 -17.83 -9.46 5.36
CA LYS A 202 -18.97 -10.04 4.65
C LYS A 202 -18.65 -11.35 3.93
N GLY A 203 -17.40 -11.83 4.00
CA GLY A 203 -16.96 -13.10 3.42
C GLY A 203 -16.50 -13.05 1.97
N TYR A 204 -16.38 -11.87 1.36
CA TYR A 204 -15.90 -11.73 -0.03
C TYR A 204 -14.45 -12.20 -0.20
N PHE A 205 -13.65 -12.21 0.85
CA PHE A 205 -12.29 -12.72 0.87
C PHE A 205 -12.11 -13.97 1.73
N SER A 206 -13.20 -14.74 1.96
CA SER A 206 -13.07 -16.01 2.68
C SER A 206 -12.36 -17.06 1.80
N PRO A 207 -11.54 -17.97 2.38
CA PRO A 207 -10.87 -19.04 1.62
C PRO A 207 -11.80 -19.98 0.87
N ASP A 208 -13.07 -20.10 1.33
CA ASP A 208 -14.09 -20.90 0.64
C ASP A 208 -14.58 -20.24 -0.66
N ARG A 209 -14.49 -18.91 -0.76
CA ARG A 209 -14.93 -18.14 -1.93
C ARG A 209 -13.78 -17.81 -2.87
N VAL A 210 -12.61 -17.43 -2.34
CA VAL A 210 -11.44 -16.95 -3.08
C VAL A 210 -10.20 -17.71 -2.64
N GLN A 211 -9.40 -18.18 -3.59
CA GLN A 211 -8.18 -18.93 -3.30
C GLN A 211 -6.91 -18.13 -3.58
N HIS A 212 -6.96 -17.15 -4.50
CA HIS A 212 -5.81 -16.34 -4.89
C HIS A 212 -6.22 -14.87 -4.99
N VAL A 213 -5.46 -13.98 -4.37
CA VAL A 213 -5.67 -12.54 -4.49
C VAL A 213 -4.41 -11.85 -5.03
N ILE A 214 -4.60 -10.99 -6.00
CA ILE A 214 -3.59 -10.06 -6.52
C ILE A 214 -4.13 -8.65 -6.35
N ILE A 215 -3.36 -7.79 -5.67
CA ILE A 215 -3.66 -6.38 -5.49
C ILE A 215 -2.73 -5.62 -6.44
N PRO A 216 -3.23 -4.97 -7.51
CA PRO A 216 -2.38 -4.36 -8.53
C PRO A 216 -1.81 -2.99 -8.13
N GLU A 217 -1.14 -2.95 -6.96
CA GLU A 217 -0.44 -1.81 -6.40
C GLU A 217 0.85 -1.43 -7.16
N PRO A 218 1.31 -0.16 -7.12
CA PRO A 218 2.43 0.35 -7.91
C PRO A 218 3.80 -0.05 -7.35
N LEU A 219 4.14 -1.31 -7.40
CA LEU A 219 5.38 -1.86 -6.82
C LEU A 219 6.42 -2.27 -7.84
N GLN A 220 6.31 -1.77 -9.08
CA GLN A 220 7.09 -2.13 -10.28
C GLN A 220 6.68 -3.48 -10.88
N LYS A 221 6.60 -3.52 -12.21
CA LYS A 221 6.12 -4.68 -12.99
C LYS A 221 6.94 -5.97 -12.86
N ASP A 222 8.17 -5.88 -12.34
CA ASP A 222 9.10 -7.00 -12.13
C ASP A 222 9.29 -7.36 -10.65
N ARG A 223 8.44 -6.83 -9.76
CA ARG A 223 8.47 -7.10 -8.33
C ARG A 223 7.20 -7.80 -7.86
N ILE A 224 7.35 -8.65 -6.87
CA ILE A 224 6.23 -9.24 -6.11
C ILE A 224 6.32 -8.74 -4.69
N CYS A 225 5.31 -8.00 -4.25
CA CYS A 225 5.24 -7.57 -2.87
C CYS A 225 4.52 -8.63 -2.02
N LEU A 226 5.27 -9.20 -1.11
CA LEU A 226 4.81 -10.28 -0.25
C LEU A 226 4.01 -9.79 0.96
N GLY A 227 4.18 -8.51 1.35
CA GLY A 227 3.57 -8.01 2.56
C GLY A 227 3.99 -6.59 2.90
N HIS A 228 3.71 -6.19 4.14
CA HIS A 228 3.96 -4.84 4.62
C HIS A 228 4.28 -4.82 6.12
N ARG A 229 4.93 -3.74 6.56
CA ARG A 229 5.20 -3.49 7.98
C ARG A 229 3.90 -3.18 8.75
N GLY A 230 3.97 -3.29 10.07
CA GLY A 230 2.95 -2.78 10.97
C GLY A 230 3.00 -1.26 11.13
N GLY A 231 1.91 -0.69 11.62
CA GLY A 231 1.79 0.71 11.97
C GLY A 231 1.01 0.91 13.25
N TRP A 232 1.39 1.88 14.06
CA TRP A 232 0.69 2.30 15.25
C TRP A 232 0.73 3.82 15.36
N TRP A 233 -0.45 4.42 15.39
CA TRP A 233 -0.63 5.86 15.52
C TRP A 233 -1.22 6.17 16.87
N ALA A 234 -0.58 7.06 17.59
CA ALA A 234 -1.05 7.47 18.90
C ALA A 234 -0.86 8.96 19.13
N GLU A 235 -1.72 9.51 19.97
CA GLU A 235 -1.62 10.87 20.48
C GLU A 235 -1.11 10.80 21.94
N ILE A 236 -0.11 11.61 22.23
CA ILE A 236 0.44 11.79 23.58
C ILE A 236 0.16 13.24 23.97
N GLU A 237 -0.51 13.43 25.10
CA GLU A 237 -0.75 14.75 25.68
C GLU A 237 -0.02 14.84 27.02
N THR A 238 0.70 15.93 27.23
CA THR A 238 1.29 16.29 28.54
C THR A 238 0.52 17.43 29.15
N PHE A 239 0.35 17.39 30.45
CA PHE A 239 -0.42 18.34 31.23
C PHE A 239 0.50 19.26 32.01
N GLY A 240 -0.02 20.44 32.32
CA GLY A 240 0.63 21.47 33.10
C GLY A 240 -0.37 22.28 33.94
N GLU A 241 0.08 23.40 34.45
CA GLU A 241 -0.72 24.33 35.27
C GLU A 241 -0.52 25.76 34.77
N ILE A 242 -1.62 26.40 34.37
CA ILE A 242 -1.59 27.75 33.80
C ILE A 242 -1.13 28.74 34.88
N ALA A 243 -0.29 29.71 34.50
CA ALA A 243 0.13 30.81 35.34
C ALA A 243 0.49 32.02 34.47
N HIS A 244 0.71 33.16 35.09
CA HIS A 244 1.18 34.35 34.39
C HIS A 244 2.58 34.14 33.84
N GLY A 245 2.84 34.45 32.57
CA GLY A 245 4.10 34.16 31.90
C GLY A 245 5.34 34.78 32.50
N SER A 246 5.20 35.91 33.25
CA SER A 246 6.32 36.50 33.97
C SER A 246 6.62 35.81 35.33
N MET A 247 5.75 34.89 35.77
CA MET A 247 5.89 34.14 37.02
C MET A 247 5.73 32.62 36.76
N PRO A 248 6.56 32.03 35.87
CA PRO A 248 6.41 30.61 35.47
C PRO A 248 6.63 29.63 36.64
N PHE A 249 7.25 30.05 37.71
CA PHE A 249 7.44 29.28 38.94
C PHE A 249 6.14 29.06 39.76
N LEU A 250 5.06 29.78 39.44
CA LEU A 250 3.72 29.57 40.03
C LEU A 250 2.86 28.60 39.23
N GLY A 251 3.30 28.21 38.02
CA GLY A 251 2.64 27.26 37.14
C GLY A 251 3.47 26.01 36.88
N ASP A 252 3.04 25.27 35.89
CA ASP A 252 3.79 24.12 35.33
C ASP A 252 3.61 24.08 33.82
N CYS A 253 4.70 23.94 33.09
CA CYS A 253 4.69 24.10 31.62
C CYS A 253 4.59 22.76 30.91
N ALA A 254 3.43 22.44 30.34
CA ALA A 254 3.19 21.24 29.56
C ALA A 254 4.14 21.11 28.37
N VAL A 255 4.51 22.22 27.70
CA VAL A 255 5.48 22.21 26.58
C VAL A 255 6.87 21.75 27.05
N ARG A 256 7.29 22.12 28.28
CA ARG A 256 8.55 21.62 28.85
C ARG A 256 8.48 20.15 29.22
N HIS A 257 7.29 19.65 29.57
CA HIS A 257 7.06 18.22 29.78
C HIS A 257 7.13 17.46 28.45
N MET A 258 6.52 17.97 27.38
CA MET A 258 6.63 17.38 26.05
C MET A 258 8.08 17.39 25.53
N GLY A 259 8.84 18.45 25.83
CA GLY A 259 10.28 18.47 25.51
C GLY A 259 11.04 17.31 26.15
N ALA A 260 10.68 16.90 27.40
CA ALA A 260 11.29 15.74 28.04
C ALA A 260 10.84 14.40 27.40
N VAL A 261 9.61 14.31 26.88
CA VAL A 261 9.16 13.14 26.10
C VAL A 261 9.96 13.01 24.82
N ILE A 262 10.11 14.10 24.07
CA ILE A 262 10.89 14.11 22.82
C ILE A 262 12.37 13.77 23.08
N ASP A 263 12.97 14.33 24.14
CA ASP A 263 14.35 14.00 24.53
C ASP A 263 14.51 12.51 24.88
N ALA A 264 13.53 11.91 25.56
CA ALA A 264 13.53 10.49 25.86
C ALA A 264 13.36 9.63 24.58
N PHE A 265 12.59 10.08 23.61
CA PHE A 265 12.53 9.42 22.29
C PHE A 265 13.89 9.46 21.57
N GLU A 266 14.53 10.63 21.52
CA GLU A 266 15.82 10.81 20.87
C GLU A 266 16.95 10.01 21.55
N THR A 267 16.96 9.99 22.87
CA THR A 267 18.08 9.38 23.63
C THR A 267 17.90 7.89 23.92
N THR A 268 16.67 7.39 23.90
CA THR A 268 16.37 6.01 24.30
C THR A 268 15.65 5.21 23.22
N LEU A 269 14.51 5.72 22.72
CA LEU A 269 13.64 4.92 21.85
C LEU A 269 14.19 4.81 20.43
N TYR A 270 14.59 5.92 19.78
CA TYR A 270 15.11 5.88 18.43
C TYR A 270 16.39 5.03 18.28
N PRO A 271 17.39 5.11 19.20
CA PRO A 271 18.54 4.20 19.15
C PRO A 271 18.16 2.72 19.30
N ALA A 272 17.21 2.40 20.18
CA ALA A 272 16.72 1.03 20.36
C ALA A 272 16.00 0.51 19.11
N MET A 273 15.20 1.34 18.43
CA MET A 273 14.53 1.00 17.17
C MET A 273 15.51 0.81 16.03
N ALA A 274 16.50 1.70 15.90
CA ALA A 274 17.50 1.64 14.84
C ALA A 274 18.38 0.37 14.90
N ALA A 275 18.49 -0.23 16.08
CA ALA A 275 19.22 -1.49 16.28
C ALA A 275 18.43 -2.75 15.85
N ARG A 276 17.14 -2.61 15.53
CA ARG A 276 16.27 -3.73 15.10
C ARG A 276 16.22 -3.80 13.59
N HIS A 277 16.41 -4.98 13.05
CA HIS A 277 16.33 -5.24 11.61
C HIS A 277 15.45 -6.46 11.35
N THR A 278 14.79 -6.46 10.20
CA THR A 278 13.99 -7.58 9.70
C THR A 278 14.66 -8.23 8.49
N ASP A 279 14.50 -9.55 8.38
CA ASP A 279 14.82 -10.30 7.15
C ASP A 279 13.72 -10.16 6.08
N MET A 280 12.55 -9.63 6.43
CA MET A 280 11.51 -9.27 5.48
C MET A 280 12.09 -8.30 4.44
N PRO A 281 11.90 -8.55 3.13
CA PRO A 281 12.55 -7.78 2.06
C PRO A 281 11.93 -6.38 1.87
N VAL A 282 11.83 -5.59 2.94
CA VAL A 282 11.23 -4.24 2.88
C VAL A 282 12.09 -3.31 2.05
N VAL A 283 11.44 -2.54 1.19
CA VAL A 283 12.08 -1.51 0.36
C VAL A 283 11.48 -0.14 0.68
N PRO A 284 12.30 0.93 0.68
CA PRO A 284 13.76 0.94 0.55
C PRO A 284 14.46 0.33 1.79
N GLU A 285 15.74 0.01 1.68
CA GLU A 285 16.51 -0.67 2.73
C GLU A 285 16.42 -0.02 4.11
N GLY A 286 16.39 1.31 4.19
CA GLY A 286 16.19 2.06 5.45
C GLY A 286 14.88 1.71 6.17
N ALA A 287 13.90 1.13 5.48
CA ALA A 287 12.65 0.67 6.06
C ALA A 287 12.72 -0.76 6.66
N ARG A 288 13.89 -1.42 6.58
CA ARG A 288 14.14 -2.71 7.27
C ARG A 288 14.40 -2.55 8.77
N SER A 289 14.49 -1.33 9.26
CA SER A 289 14.50 -1.01 10.68
C SER A 289 13.16 -0.45 11.13
N SER A 290 12.86 -0.59 12.40
CA SER A 290 11.71 0.08 13.01
C SER A 290 11.88 1.59 12.95
N THR A 291 10.80 2.31 12.70
CA THR A 291 10.84 3.77 12.60
C THR A 291 9.68 4.43 13.34
N MET A 292 9.88 5.64 13.81
CA MET A 292 8.81 6.48 14.37
C MET A 292 8.99 7.92 13.87
N ASN A 293 7.89 8.55 13.51
CA ASN A 293 7.83 9.97 13.18
C ASN A 293 6.89 10.69 14.15
N ILE A 294 7.19 11.94 14.46
CA ILE A 294 6.27 12.84 15.14
C ILE A 294 5.58 13.65 14.04
N ASN A 295 4.31 13.32 13.78
CA ASN A 295 3.56 13.91 12.65
C ASN A 295 3.12 15.35 12.92
N SER A 296 2.87 15.68 14.19
CA SER A 296 2.45 17.01 14.62
C SER A 296 2.80 17.28 16.07
N ILE A 297 2.96 18.57 16.41
CA ILE A 297 3.08 19.05 17.78
C ILE A 297 2.23 20.31 17.93
N HIS A 298 1.36 20.32 18.94
CA HIS A 298 0.51 21.45 19.29
C HIS A 298 0.57 21.69 20.78
N GLY A 299 0.91 22.92 21.19
CA GLY A 299 0.99 23.24 22.61
C GLY A 299 1.03 24.74 22.89
N GLY A 300 0.53 25.11 24.05
CA GLY A 300 0.42 26.50 24.43
C GLY A 300 -0.86 27.15 23.91
N GLN A 301 -0.71 28.33 23.35
CA GLN A 301 -1.84 29.11 22.85
C GLN A 301 -2.35 28.59 21.50
N SER A 302 -3.63 28.87 21.20
CA SER A 302 -4.22 28.60 19.91
C SER A 302 -3.40 29.23 18.79
N GLU A 303 -3.30 28.55 17.66
CA GLU A 303 -2.68 29.08 16.44
C GLU A 303 -3.29 30.44 16.07
N ARG A 304 -2.42 31.35 15.67
CA ARG A 304 -2.82 32.65 15.15
C ARG A 304 -2.53 32.68 13.64
N PRO A 305 -3.39 33.34 12.85
CA PRO A 305 -3.05 33.58 11.45
C PRO A 305 -1.70 34.31 11.34
N LEU A 306 -0.89 33.95 10.36
CA LEU A 306 0.45 34.53 10.15
C LEU A 306 0.40 36.08 10.03
N GLU A 307 -0.69 36.60 9.47
CA GLU A 307 -0.94 38.04 9.28
C GLU A 307 -1.49 38.72 10.54
N SER A 308 -1.73 37.97 11.62
CA SER A 308 -2.29 38.55 12.85
C SER A 308 -1.29 39.48 13.53
N THR A 309 -1.68 40.71 13.75
CA THR A 309 -0.94 41.70 14.53
C THR A 309 -1.23 41.60 16.06
N ALA A 310 -2.12 40.71 16.48
CA ALA A 310 -2.42 40.49 17.87
C ALA A 310 -1.22 39.96 18.63
N LEU A 311 -0.97 40.47 19.83
CA LEU A 311 0.09 39.95 20.71
C LEU A 311 -0.31 38.57 21.29
N PRO A 312 0.65 37.66 21.47
CA PRO A 312 0.39 36.39 22.12
C PRO A 312 -0.05 36.58 23.57
N SER A 313 -0.86 35.67 24.09
CA SER A 313 -1.16 35.60 25.50
C SER A 313 0.11 35.26 26.32
N HIS A 314 0.30 35.86 27.46
CA HIS A 314 1.48 35.66 28.31
C HIS A 314 1.18 34.66 29.42
N CYS A 315 0.84 33.41 29.09
CA CYS A 315 0.51 32.36 30.03
C CYS A 315 1.49 31.18 29.94
N VAL A 316 1.72 30.50 31.04
CA VAL A 316 2.37 29.20 31.10
C VAL A 316 1.42 28.18 30.42
N PRO A 317 1.87 27.38 29.45
CA PRO A 317 1.02 26.37 28.78
C PRO A 317 0.63 25.25 29.75
N ASP A 318 -0.66 24.88 29.72
CA ASP A 318 -1.25 23.81 30.52
C ASP A 318 -1.49 22.51 29.73
N SER A 319 -1.33 22.52 28.41
CA SER A 319 -1.43 21.34 27.56
C SER A 319 -0.43 21.39 26.40
N CYS A 320 0.10 20.23 26.02
CA CYS A 320 0.87 20.04 24.78
C CYS A 320 0.65 18.62 24.26
N ARG A 321 0.37 18.50 22.95
CA ARG A 321 0.08 17.22 22.29
C ARG A 321 1.00 16.97 21.13
N ILE A 322 1.37 15.70 20.94
CA ILE A 322 2.02 15.20 19.72
C ILE A 322 1.23 14.02 19.17
N VAL A 323 1.30 13.84 17.86
CA VAL A 323 0.86 12.61 17.17
C VAL A 323 2.07 11.88 16.65
N ILE A 324 2.20 10.61 17.00
CA ILE A 324 3.27 9.74 16.55
C ILE A 324 2.76 8.74 15.52
N ASP A 325 3.63 8.39 14.54
CA ASP A 325 3.47 7.33 13.55
C ASP A 325 4.62 6.34 13.74
N ARG A 326 4.37 5.23 14.41
CA ARG A 326 5.31 4.16 14.71
C ARG A 326 5.15 3.04 13.69
N ARG A 327 6.18 2.79 12.85
CA ARG A 327 6.23 1.65 11.94
C ARG A 327 7.06 0.55 12.56
N PHE A 328 6.49 -0.66 12.67
CA PHE A 328 7.11 -1.77 13.37
C PHE A 328 7.24 -3.01 12.48
N LEU A 329 8.19 -3.85 12.81
CA LEU A 329 8.60 -5.01 12.03
C LEU A 329 7.68 -6.21 12.30
N ILE A 330 7.74 -7.22 11.43
CA ILE A 330 6.92 -8.43 11.57
C ILE A 330 7.30 -9.24 12.83
N GLU A 331 8.52 -9.09 13.32
CA GLU A 331 9.05 -9.72 14.53
C GLU A 331 8.61 -9.01 15.81
N GLU A 332 8.07 -7.80 15.70
CA GLU A 332 7.59 -7.01 16.85
C GLU A 332 6.10 -7.26 17.09
N SER A 333 5.71 -7.33 18.35
CA SER A 333 4.29 -7.39 18.73
C SER A 333 3.74 -5.98 18.95
N LEU A 334 2.46 -5.77 18.63
CA LEU A 334 1.80 -4.49 18.87
C LEU A 334 1.81 -4.09 20.36
N ASP A 335 1.62 -5.08 21.25
CA ASP A 335 1.68 -4.82 22.70
C ASP A 335 3.09 -4.44 23.16
N GLY A 336 4.14 -5.06 22.57
CA GLY A 336 5.52 -4.66 22.81
C GLY A 336 5.77 -3.21 22.39
N VAL A 337 5.29 -2.81 21.21
CA VAL A 337 5.41 -1.45 20.68
C VAL A 337 4.69 -0.42 21.57
N ARG A 338 3.49 -0.76 22.08
CA ARG A 338 2.73 0.07 23.02
C ARG A 338 3.47 0.23 24.34
N ASN A 339 3.97 -0.89 24.88
CA ASN A 339 4.66 -0.92 26.17
C ASN A 339 5.95 -0.10 26.12
N GLU A 340 6.73 -0.14 25.05
CA GLU A 340 7.95 0.66 24.91
C GLU A 340 7.69 2.16 25.14
N VAL A 341 6.62 2.69 24.56
CA VAL A 341 6.26 4.10 24.73
C VAL A 341 5.68 4.36 26.12
N THR A 342 4.80 3.45 26.60
CA THR A 342 4.18 3.59 27.92
C THR A 342 5.21 3.53 29.04
N ASP A 343 6.14 2.57 29.00
CA ASP A 343 7.19 2.40 30.03
C ASP A 343 8.11 3.64 30.08
N LEU A 344 8.40 4.25 28.92
CA LEU A 344 9.18 5.47 28.84
C LEU A 344 8.42 6.65 29.48
N LEU A 345 7.13 6.81 29.19
CA LEU A 345 6.28 7.86 29.76
C LEU A 345 6.09 7.66 31.27
N ASP A 346 5.88 6.44 31.73
CA ASP A 346 5.78 6.09 33.14
C ASP A 346 7.11 6.33 33.90
N GLY A 347 8.24 6.06 33.24
CA GLY A 347 9.55 6.40 33.74
C GLY A 347 9.74 7.91 33.93
N LEU A 348 9.26 8.73 33.00
CA LEU A 348 9.25 10.18 33.16
C LEU A 348 8.32 10.61 34.31
N LYS A 349 7.13 10.01 34.41
CA LYS A 349 6.19 10.30 35.47
C LYS A 349 6.76 10.01 36.87
N ALA A 350 7.52 8.94 37.01
CA ALA A 350 8.16 8.56 38.26
C ALA A 350 9.32 9.50 38.66
N ASN A 351 10.04 10.07 37.69
CA ASN A 351 11.30 10.78 37.93
C ASN A 351 11.23 12.31 37.71
N ARG A 352 10.16 12.82 37.06
CA ARG A 352 9.98 14.23 36.78
C ARG A 352 8.84 14.83 37.63
N PRO A 353 9.12 15.80 38.51
CA PRO A 353 8.08 16.42 39.31
C PRO A 353 6.95 17.01 38.48
N LYS A 354 5.71 16.79 38.90
CA LYS A 354 4.48 17.26 38.27
C LYS A 354 4.22 16.73 36.87
N PHE A 355 5.06 15.87 36.29
CA PHE A 355 4.83 15.30 34.98
C PHE A 355 3.60 14.39 35.03
N ASP A 356 2.65 14.65 34.16
CA ASP A 356 1.50 13.79 33.90
C ASP A 356 1.21 13.74 32.38
N TYR A 357 0.62 12.66 31.93
CA TYR A 357 0.33 12.44 30.52
C TYR A 357 -0.94 11.64 30.29
N ALA A 358 -1.50 11.78 29.09
CA ALA A 358 -2.47 10.85 28.50
C ALA A 358 -1.90 10.27 27.20
N LEU A 359 -2.12 8.97 26.99
CA LEU A 359 -1.79 8.28 25.76
C LEU A 359 -3.08 7.73 25.17
N ARG A 360 -3.39 8.11 23.93
CA ARG A 360 -4.57 7.68 23.19
C ARG A 360 -4.17 7.04 21.87
N GLU A 361 -4.49 5.77 21.69
CA GLU A 361 -4.35 5.13 20.40
C GLU A 361 -5.34 5.71 19.39
N LEU A 362 -4.86 6.07 18.22
CA LEU A 362 -5.67 6.57 17.11
C LEU A 362 -6.01 5.45 16.12
N ASN A 363 -5.01 4.64 15.77
CA ASN A 363 -5.16 3.52 14.85
C ASN A 363 -4.00 2.55 14.98
N HIS A 364 -4.19 1.31 14.51
CA HIS A 364 -3.11 0.35 14.32
C HIS A 364 -3.34 -0.57 13.13
N VAL A 365 -2.25 -1.05 12.57
CA VAL A 365 -2.22 -2.06 11.51
C VAL A 365 -1.15 -3.08 11.87
N LEU A 366 -1.53 -4.36 11.92
CA LEU A 366 -0.57 -5.44 12.14
C LEU A 366 0.20 -5.73 10.85
N PRO A 367 1.49 -6.12 10.92
CA PRO A 367 2.25 -6.50 9.74
C PRO A 367 1.66 -7.77 9.13
N SER A 368 1.81 -7.93 7.83
CA SER A 368 1.39 -9.10 7.08
C SER A 368 2.49 -9.54 6.11
N MET A 369 2.61 -10.84 5.89
CA MET A 369 3.51 -11.40 4.89
C MET A 369 2.96 -12.72 4.37
N THR A 370 2.93 -12.87 3.07
CA THR A 370 2.61 -14.11 2.35
C THR A 370 3.87 -14.93 2.20
N ASP A 371 3.75 -16.24 2.40
CA ASP A 371 4.83 -17.18 2.18
C ASP A 371 5.28 -17.12 0.71
N ARG A 372 6.58 -17.09 0.50
CA ARG A 372 7.17 -17.09 -0.84
C ARG A 372 6.76 -18.31 -1.66
N GLU A 373 6.52 -19.46 -1.01
CA GLU A 373 6.08 -20.69 -1.64
C GLU A 373 4.55 -20.75 -1.88
N ALA A 374 3.81 -19.70 -1.52
CA ALA A 374 2.37 -19.64 -1.76
C ALA A 374 2.06 -19.74 -3.27
N PRO A 375 0.99 -20.44 -3.67
CA PRO A 375 0.68 -20.67 -5.08
C PRO A 375 0.61 -19.41 -5.94
N VAL A 376 -0.01 -18.33 -5.44
CA VAL A 376 -0.09 -17.06 -6.18
C VAL A 376 1.28 -16.43 -6.40
N VAL A 377 2.18 -16.52 -5.40
CA VAL A 377 3.56 -16.02 -5.50
C VAL A 377 4.32 -16.75 -6.58
N GLN A 378 4.29 -18.08 -6.52
CA GLN A 378 5.02 -18.94 -7.46
C GLN A 378 4.49 -18.78 -8.90
N THR A 379 3.16 -18.68 -9.07
CA THR A 379 2.56 -18.45 -10.38
C THR A 379 2.99 -17.10 -10.95
N VAL A 380 2.79 -16.00 -10.21
CA VAL A 380 3.16 -14.67 -10.69
C VAL A 380 4.66 -14.58 -10.96
N ALA A 381 5.51 -15.22 -10.15
CA ALA A 381 6.97 -15.27 -10.38
C ALA A 381 7.33 -15.92 -11.72
N ARG A 382 6.72 -17.07 -12.05
CA ARG A 382 6.92 -17.71 -13.36
C ARG A 382 6.48 -16.82 -14.52
N GLN A 383 5.33 -16.13 -14.36
CA GLN A 383 4.82 -15.28 -15.44
C GLN A 383 5.63 -13.98 -15.59
N ILE A 384 6.15 -13.39 -14.50
CA ILE A 384 7.12 -12.29 -14.62
C ILE A 384 8.36 -12.77 -15.37
N ALA A 385 8.92 -13.91 -15.01
CA ALA A 385 10.10 -14.45 -15.69
C ALA A 385 9.84 -14.69 -17.18
N ALA A 386 8.65 -15.19 -17.53
CA ALA A 386 8.26 -15.43 -18.93
C ALA A 386 8.05 -14.14 -19.73
N VAL A 387 7.52 -13.08 -19.13
CA VAL A 387 7.27 -11.79 -19.82
C VAL A 387 8.51 -10.91 -19.83
N MET A 388 9.24 -10.82 -18.70
CA MET A 388 10.39 -9.91 -18.54
C MET A 388 11.74 -10.54 -18.95
N GLY A 389 11.80 -11.87 -19.14
CA GLY A 389 13.06 -12.59 -19.40
C GLY A 389 14.00 -12.66 -18.19
N ARG A 390 13.53 -12.37 -17.00
CA ARG A 390 14.31 -12.40 -15.74
C ARG A 390 13.42 -12.75 -14.54
N ALA A 391 14.03 -13.30 -13.50
CA ALA A 391 13.32 -13.60 -12.25
C ALA A 391 12.83 -12.31 -11.58
N PRO A 392 11.68 -12.35 -10.85
CA PRO A 392 11.19 -11.20 -10.11
C PRO A 392 12.06 -10.88 -8.90
N GLU A 393 12.03 -9.62 -8.48
CA GLU A 393 12.47 -9.22 -7.16
C GLU A 393 11.32 -9.38 -6.16
N TYR A 394 11.60 -10.01 -5.02
CA TYR A 394 10.63 -10.12 -3.93
C TYR A 394 10.83 -8.95 -2.97
N VAL A 395 9.76 -8.21 -2.69
CA VAL A 395 9.80 -7.03 -1.85
C VAL A 395 8.70 -7.07 -0.79
N ALA A 396 8.78 -6.16 0.17
CA ALA A 396 7.69 -5.84 1.08
C ALA A 396 7.53 -4.32 1.16
N SER A 397 6.30 -3.87 1.33
CA SER A 397 5.98 -2.45 1.40
C SER A 397 6.39 -1.84 2.76
N PRO A 398 6.94 -0.63 2.76
CA PRO A 398 7.20 0.10 4.00
C PRO A 398 5.92 0.65 4.63
N GLY A 399 4.87 0.85 3.85
CA GLY A 399 3.51 1.20 4.24
C GLY A 399 2.59 -0.01 4.25
N SER A 400 1.36 0.14 4.74
CA SER A 400 0.34 -0.90 4.70
C SER A 400 -0.59 -0.68 3.51
N TYR A 401 -1.16 -1.76 2.98
CA TYR A 401 -2.16 -1.76 1.93
C TYR A 401 -3.24 -2.82 2.25
N ASP A 402 -4.21 -3.00 1.39
CA ASP A 402 -5.42 -3.81 1.63
C ASP A 402 -5.19 -5.27 2.06
N GLN A 403 -4.00 -5.84 1.82
CA GLN A 403 -3.63 -7.17 2.33
C GLN A 403 -3.86 -7.30 3.84
N LYS A 404 -3.69 -6.21 4.62
CA LYS A 404 -3.93 -6.16 6.06
C LYS A 404 -5.28 -6.74 6.47
N HIS A 405 -6.33 -6.42 5.71
CA HIS A 405 -7.70 -6.85 5.99
C HIS A 405 -8.02 -8.20 5.38
N ILE A 406 -7.49 -8.51 4.19
CA ILE A 406 -7.64 -9.81 3.54
C ILE A 406 -7.04 -10.91 4.41
N ASP A 407 -5.84 -10.67 4.96
CA ASP A 407 -5.17 -11.58 5.87
C ASP A 407 -5.92 -11.72 7.21
N ARG A 408 -6.25 -10.59 7.85
CA ARG A 408 -6.71 -10.60 9.25
C ARG A 408 -8.21 -10.87 9.40
N ILE A 409 -9.03 -10.30 8.55
CA ILE A 409 -10.48 -10.45 8.58
C ILE A 409 -10.90 -11.58 7.65
N GLY A 410 -10.44 -11.57 6.41
CA GLY A 410 -10.73 -12.60 5.41
C GLY A 410 -10.06 -13.94 5.70
N ARG A 411 -8.97 -13.95 6.50
CA ARG A 411 -8.16 -15.14 6.83
C ARG A 411 -7.57 -15.82 5.60
N LEU A 412 -7.31 -15.04 4.57
CA LEU A 412 -6.74 -15.52 3.31
C LEU A 412 -5.26 -15.09 3.21
N LYS A 413 -4.36 -16.08 3.28
CA LYS A 413 -2.91 -15.89 3.25
C LYS A 413 -2.32 -15.84 1.84
N ASN A 414 -3.02 -16.38 0.85
CA ASN A 414 -2.56 -16.44 -0.54
C ASN A 414 -2.93 -15.15 -1.27
N CYS A 415 -2.27 -14.04 -0.86
CA CYS A 415 -2.53 -12.68 -1.31
C CYS A 415 -1.21 -11.92 -1.46
N ILE A 416 -1.01 -11.27 -2.60
CA ILE A 416 0.18 -10.45 -2.92
C ILE A 416 -0.23 -9.12 -3.51
N ALA A 417 0.70 -8.15 -3.50
CA ALA A 417 0.58 -7.02 -4.41
C ALA A 417 1.53 -7.20 -5.61
N TYR A 418 0.99 -6.91 -6.79
CA TYR A 418 1.69 -6.94 -8.07
C TYR A 418 0.98 -6.05 -9.09
N GLY A 419 1.62 -4.99 -9.55
CA GLY A 419 1.05 -4.09 -10.54
C GLY A 419 2.08 -3.15 -11.17
N PRO A 420 1.64 -2.36 -12.16
CA PRO A 420 2.48 -1.36 -12.82
C PRO A 420 2.68 -0.14 -11.92
N GLY A 421 3.66 0.68 -12.27
CA GLY A 421 3.90 1.95 -11.60
C GLY A 421 5.04 1.89 -10.59
N LEU A 422 5.36 3.05 -10.07
CA LEU A 422 6.49 3.29 -9.17
C LEU A 422 5.96 3.92 -7.87
N LEU A 423 6.05 3.21 -6.75
CA LEU A 423 5.52 3.68 -5.46
C LEU A 423 6.05 5.08 -5.06
N GLU A 424 7.28 5.41 -5.47
CA GLU A 424 7.87 6.73 -5.23
C GLU A 424 7.18 7.89 -5.96
N LEU A 425 6.31 7.62 -6.94
CA LEU A 425 5.48 8.61 -7.63
C LEU A 425 4.12 8.80 -6.97
N ALA A 426 3.67 7.84 -6.18
CA ALA A 426 2.41 7.92 -5.46
C ALA A 426 2.34 9.18 -4.57
N HIS A 427 1.18 9.83 -4.54
CA HIS A 427 0.88 11.02 -3.74
C HIS A 427 1.65 12.30 -4.14
N LYS A 428 2.51 12.25 -5.17
CA LYS A 428 3.25 13.41 -5.67
C LYS A 428 2.49 14.15 -6.78
N PRO A 429 2.83 15.43 -7.02
CA PRO A 429 2.38 16.11 -8.24
C PRO A 429 2.99 15.44 -9.47
N ASP A 430 2.32 15.55 -10.60
CA ASP A 430 2.68 14.92 -11.87
C ASP A 430 2.87 13.39 -11.78
N GLU A 431 2.09 12.76 -10.91
CA GLU A 431 1.95 11.30 -10.81
C GLU A 431 1.60 10.73 -12.19
N TYR A 432 2.25 9.62 -12.58
CA TYR A 432 2.02 8.96 -13.86
C TYR A 432 2.21 7.45 -13.77
N VAL A 433 1.65 6.74 -14.76
CA VAL A 433 1.96 5.33 -15.01
C VAL A 433 2.41 5.14 -16.47
N GLY A 434 3.41 4.27 -16.69
CA GLY A 434 3.90 3.93 -18.03
C GLY A 434 2.96 2.96 -18.75
N VAL A 435 2.60 3.27 -20.00
CA VAL A 435 1.71 2.40 -20.82
C VAL A 435 2.35 1.04 -21.06
N ASP A 436 3.65 0.99 -21.35
CA ASP A 436 4.36 -0.27 -21.57
C ASP A 436 4.45 -1.10 -20.28
N ASP A 437 4.62 -0.45 -19.13
CA ASP A 437 4.62 -1.14 -17.83
C ASP A 437 3.24 -1.71 -17.50
N MET A 438 2.16 -1.00 -17.86
CA MET A 438 0.81 -1.53 -17.75
C MET A 438 0.59 -2.72 -18.67
N MET A 439 1.02 -2.66 -19.95
CA MET A 439 0.88 -3.76 -20.90
C MET A 439 1.62 -5.03 -20.45
N ASP A 440 2.83 -4.88 -19.93
CA ASP A 440 3.59 -5.99 -19.35
C ASP A 440 2.86 -6.59 -18.15
N SER A 441 2.31 -5.74 -17.25
CA SER A 441 1.54 -6.21 -16.11
C SER A 441 0.23 -6.90 -16.51
N VAL A 442 -0.46 -6.41 -17.55
CA VAL A 442 -1.61 -7.11 -18.17
C VAL A 442 -1.21 -8.51 -18.62
N ALA A 443 -0.08 -8.63 -19.32
CA ALA A 443 0.40 -9.92 -19.81
C ALA A 443 0.71 -10.89 -18.66
N VAL A 444 1.38 -10.43 -17.61
CA VAL A 444 1.68 -11.24 -16.40
C VAL A 444 0.40 -11.69 -15.70
N MET A 445 -0.55 -10.77 -15.46
CA MET A 445 -1.81 -11.09 -14.78
C MET A 445 -2.68 -12.04 -15.58
N ALA A 446 -2.83 -11.81 -16.88
CA ALA A 446 -3.61 -12.70 -17.76
C ALA A 446 -3.00 -14.11 -17.89
N ARG A 447 -1.69 -14.20 -18.00
CA ARG A 447 -0.96 -15.49 -17.98
C ARG A 447 -1.09 -16.20 -16.63
N SER A 448 -1.12 -15.44 -15.52
CA SER A 448 -1.39 -16.00 -14.20
C SER A 448 -2.79 -16.58 -14.07
N LEU A 449 -3.80 -15.91 -14.65
CA LEU A 449 -5.14 -16.47 -14.76
C LEU A 449 -5.13 -17.78 -15.57
N ALA A 450 -4.43 -17.81 -16.71
CA ALA A 450 -4.34 -19.00 -17.54
C ALA A 450 -3.69 -20.18 -16.80
N GLU A 451 -2.60 -19.93 -16.05
CA GLU A 451 -1.96 -20.99 -15.28
C GLU A 451 -2.83 -21.52 -14.13
N LEU A 452 -3.59 -20.63 -13.47
CA LEU A 452 -4.40 -21.00 -12.30
C LEU A 452 -5.76 -21.61 -12.67
N LEU A 453 -6.32 -21.24 -13.84
CA LEU A 453 -7.71 -21.54 -14.18
C LEU A 453 -7.87 -22.44 -15.40
N LEU A 454 -6.81 -22.74 -16.14
CA LEU A 454 -6.87 -23.73 -17.23
C LEU A 454 -6.36 -25.10 -16.73
N PRO A 455 -6.93 -26.20 -17.24
CA PRO A 455 -6.37 -27.51 -16.96
C PRO A 455 -4.92 -27.60 -17.46
N ALA A 456 -4.11 -28.43 -16.82
CA ALA A 456 -2.75 -28.69 -17.31
C ALA A 456 -2.78 -29.05 -18.81
N PRO A 457 -1.81 -28.58 -19.61
CA PRO A 457 -1.70 -29.00 -21.00
C PRO A 457 -1.64 -30.54 -21.07
N GLU A 458 -2.42 -31.13 -21.98
CA GLU A 458 -2.28 -32.56 -22.25
C GLU A 458 -0.84 -32.80 -22.73
N THR A 459 -0.07 -33.53 -21.97
CA THR A 459 1.23 -34.02 -22.43
C THR A 459 0.96 -35.10 -23.44
N ASP A 460 1.24 -34.82 -24.73
CA ASP A 460 1.26 -35.87 -25.74
C ASP A 460 2.21 -37.00 -25.25
N THR A 461 1.60 -38.10 -24.81
CA THR A 461 2.29 -39.33 -24.41
C THR A 461 2.68 -40.15 -25.63
#